data_4e286b502b61db372caf6fc21457236e
#
_entry.id   4e286b502b61db372caf6fc21457236e
#
_cell.length_a   1.000
_cell.length_b   1.000
_cell.length_c   1.000
_cell.angle_alpha   90.00
_cell.angle_beta   90.00
_cell.angle_gamma   90.00
#
_symmetry.space_group_name_H-M   'P 1'
#
loop_
_entity.id
_entity.type
_entity.pdbx_description
1 polymer ?
#
loop_
_entity_poly.entity_id
_entity_poly.type
_entity_poly.pdbx_seq_one_letter_code
_entity_poly.pdbx_strand_id
1 'polypeptide(L)'
;PRSKSLRWICGDEPRLSIRRLVAVDFARPYSSGIAIYDGLTPDEALRVTGTAKTTATICTDSTDEALYMTDIESLKCIVARSNGKAVLSRIICGQSQALAKDTVAVALDYFKNTPNNFNILLHTPETGTWIVSTPERLLDMKLDSGRISTMALAGTMPTPADGLCQWDIKNIREQAIVSDEIIRQLNKAHVQNIRNYTCNVASGAVTHICTHIYGTTASPNAYRELLDILSPTPALGGWPRHTALQLIRKFEKHPRQLYGGYISIEDDKTAQAFVTLRCAHTDNQG
;
A
#
# COMPACT_ATOMS: atom_id res chain seq x y z
N PRO A 1 -7.33 5.10 25.50
CA PRO A 1 -6.00 4.54 25.68
C PRO A 1 -5.15 5.05 24.54
N ARG A 2 -4.08 5.79 24.86
CA ARG A 2 -3.16 6.31 23.84
C ARG A 2 -2.33 5.14 23.34
N SER A 3 -2.50 4.73 22.08
CA SER A 3 -1.57 3.82 21.44
C SER A 3 -0.24 4.57 21.28
N LYS A 4 0.82 4.06 21.88
CA LYS A 4 2.17 4.58 21.66
C LYS A 4 2.63 4.07 20.33
N SER A 5 2.93 4.94 19.40
CA SER A 5 3.23 4.63 18.02
C SER A 5 4.65 5.00 17.65
N LEU A 6 5.19 4.29 16.68
CA LEU A 6 6.54 4.42 16.16
C LEU A 6 6.73 5.72 15.37
N ARG A 7 7.89 6.35 15.54
CA ARG A 7 8.37 7.41 14.66
C ARG A 7 8.86 6.85 13.34
N TRP A 8 8.74 7.66 12.34
CA TRP A 8 9.36 7.50 11.06
C TRP A 8 10.87 7.26 11.16
N ILE A 9 11.31 6.20 10.49
CA ILE A 9 12.69 6.06 10.09
C ILE A 9 12.68 6.27 8.57
N CYS A 10 12.84 7.51 8.15
CA CYS A 10 13.02 7.84 6.74
C CYS A 10 14.24 8.73 6.62
N GLY A 11 15.34 8.19 6.10
CA GLY A 11 16.58 8.93 5.90
C GLY A 11 17.17 9.52 7.19
N ASP A 12 18.15 10.35 7.05
CA ASP A 12 18.98 10.87 8.15
C ASP A 12 18.33 11.95 9.03
N GLU A 13 17.06 12.37 8.75
CA GLU A 13 16.38 13.34 9.58
C GLU A 13 14.92 12.91 9.93
N PRO A 14 14.57 12.83 11.23
CA PRO A 14 13.19 12.65 11.63
C PRO A 14 12.37 13.87 11.21
N ARG A 15 11.28 13.69 10.46
CA ARG A 15 10.31 14.75 10.22
C ARG A 15 9.59 15.06 11.53
N LEU A 16 10.06 16.09 12.22
CA LEU A 16 9.53 16.53 13.53
C LEU A 16 8.11 17.12 13.47
N SER A 17 7.51 17.24 12.29
CA SER A 17 6.24 17.93 12.07
C SER A 17 5.06 17.06 11.68
N ILE A 18 5.15 15.73 11.82
CA ILE A 18 3.98 14.87 11.56
C ILE A 18 2.92 15.15 12.62
N ARG A 19 1.75 15.67 12.18
CA ARG A 19 0.60 15.89 13.05
C ARG A 19 -0.28 14.66 13.17
N ARG A 20 -0.33 13.85 12.12
CA ARG A 20 -1.22 12.70 12.06
C ARG A 20 -0.69 11.59 11.17
N LEU A 21 -0.74 10.37 11.65
CA LEU A 21 -0.56 9.16 10.87
C LEU A 21 -1.82 8.30 11.03
N VAL A 22 -2.33 7.77 9.93
CA VAL A 22 -3.52 6.91 9.91
C VAL A 22 -3.23 5.67 9.08
N ALA A 23 -3.41 4.49 9.66
CA ALA A 23 -3.36 3.21 8.96
C ALA A 23 -4.79 2.73 8.64
N VAL A 24 -5.05 2.40 7.39
CA VAL A 24 -6.38 2.03 6.90
C VAL A 24 -6.34 0.66 6.23
N ASP A 25 -7.25 -0.20 6.63
CA ASP A 25 -7.41 -1.54 6.09
C ASP A 25 -7.88 -1.53 4.62
N PHE A 26 -7.65 -2.65 3.94
CA PHE A 26 -8.11 -2.86 2.57
C PHE A 26 -9.62 -2.64 2.43
N ALA A 27 -10.00 -1.85 1.43
CA ALA A 27 -11.39 -1.52 1.09
C ALA A 27 -12.20 -0.89 2.24
N ARG A 28 -11.53 -0.20 3.19
CA ARG A 28 -12.16 0.58 4.25
C ARG A 28 -12.02 2.09 3.98
N PRO A 29 -12.97 2.91 4.46
CA PRO A 29 -12.86 4.36 4.32
C PRO A 29 -11.83 4.93 5.31
N TYR A 30 -11.31 6.12 5.00
CA TYR A 30 -10.36 6.84 5.86
C TYR A 30 -10.86 6.99 7.31
N SER A 31 -12.15 7.23 7.49
CA SER A 31 -12.77 7.40 8.81
C SER A 31 -12.69 6.16 9.71
N SER A 32 -12.46 4.98 9.13
CA SER A 32 -12.30 3.73 9.87
C SER A 32 -10.84 3.41 10.21
N GLY A 33 -9.90 4.26 9.76
CA GLY A 33 -8.48 4.04 9.98
C GLY A 33 -8.07 4.24 11.44
N ILE A 34 -7.02 3.52 11.83
CA ILE A 34 -6.41 3.65 13.17
C ILE A 34 -5.49 4.86 13.14
N ALA A 35 -5.83 5.90 13.89
CA ALA A 35 -5.03 7.09 14.01
C ALA A 35 -3.91 6.91 15.05
N ILE A 36 -2.70 7.30 14.68
CA ILE A 36 -1.48 7.16 15.47
C ILE A 36 -0.89 8.56 15.65
N TYR A 37 -0.76 9.02 16.89
CA TYR A 37 -0.42 10.41 17.18
C TYR A 37 0.99 10.61 17.72
N ASP A 38 1.56 9.59 18.38
CA ASP A 38 2.87 9.69 19.04
C ASP A 38 3.87 8.75 18.36
N GLY A 39 5.07 9.22 18.11
CA GLY A 39 6.15 8.42 17.57
C GLY A 39 7.24 8.15 18.61
N LEU A 40 7.92 7.04 18.46
CA LEU A 40 9.08 6.65 19.27
C LEU A 40 10.37 6.90 18.49
N THR A 41 11.45 7.20 19.21
CA THR A 41 12.80 7.13 18.64
C THR A 41 13.16 5.65 18.35
N PRO A 42 14.13 5.37 17.49
CA PRO A 42 14.60 4.00 17.25
C PRO A 42 14.95 3.26 18.54
N ASP A 43 15.62 3.91 19.50
CA ASP A 43 15.99 3.30 20.77
C ASP A 43 14.78 2.99 21.67
N GLU A 44 13.76 3.85 21.65
CA GLU A 44 12.50 3.59 22.36
C GLU A 44 11.72 2.46 21.67
N ALA A 45 11.75 2.39 20.33
CA ALA A 45 11.10 1.33 19.58
C ALA A 45 11.70 -0.04 19.90
N LEU A 46 13.02 -0.14 19.99
CA LEU A 46 13.73 -1.37 20.40
C LEU A 46 13.28 -1.88 21.77
N ARG A 47 12.94 -0.98 22.69
CA ARG A 47 12.48 -1.36 24.05
C ARG A 47 11.02 -1.78 24.10
N VAL A 48 10.19 -1.29 23.18
CA VAL A 48 8.73 -1.51 23.21
C VAL A 48 8.31 -2.75 22.41
N THR A 49 8.98 -3.05 21.31
CA THR A 49 8.62 -4.20 20.45
C THR A 49 8.75 -5.55 21.15
N GLY A 50 9.63 -5.67 22.16
CA GLY A 50 9.79 -6.89 22.95
C GLY A 50 8.70 -7.15 24.02
N THR A 51 7.84 -6.18 24.31
CA THR A 51 6.90 -6.26 25.45
C THR A 51 5.44 -5.94 25.10
N ALA A 52 5.16 -5.45 23.91
CA ALA A 52 3.83 -5.03 23.53
C ALA A 52 2.91 -6.23 23.28
N LYS A 53 1.83 -6.34 24.05
CA LYS A 53 0.76 -7.31 23.78
C LYS A 53 -0.09 -6.81 22.62
N THR A 54 -0.29 -7.66 21.63
CA THR A 54 -1.23 -7.41 20.53
C THR A 54 -2.55 -8.12 20.76
N THR A 55 -3.65 -7.48 20.38
CA THR A 55 -4.97 -8.09 20.24
C THR A 55 -5.26 -8.44 18.78
N ALA A 56 -4.35 -8.12 17.86
CA ALA A 56 -4.47 -8.42 16.45
C ALA A 56 -4.48 -9.93 16.21
N THR A 57 -5.33 -10.37 15.31
CA THR A 57 -5.32 -11.74 14.82
C THR A 57 -4.23 -11.87 13.77
N ILE A 58 -3.21 -12.68 14.05
CA ILE A 58 -2.16 -13.03 13.11
C ILE A 58 -2.52 -14.34 12.44
N CYS A 59 -2.34 -14.40 11.14
CA CYS A 59 -2.62 -15.61 10.39
C CYS A 59 -1.48 -16.61 10.64
N THR A 60 -1.83 -17.80 11.09
CA THR A 60 -0.86 -18.87 11.41
C THR A 60 -0.71 -19.88 10.27
N ASP A 61 -1.66 -19.88 9.34
CA ASP A 61 -1.70 -20.87 8.27
C ASP A 61 -1.50 -20.21 6.90
N SER A 62 -0.62 -20.80 6.10
CA SER A 62 -0.44 -20.39 4.71
C SER A 62 -1.67 -20.76 3.88
N THR A 63 -1.97 -19.92 2.90
CA THR A 63 -2.97 -20.26 1.89
C THR A 63 -2.53 -21.52 1.14
N ASP A 64 -3.42 -22.51 1.05
CA ASP A 64 -3.19 -23.70 0.23
C ASP A 64 -2.92 -23.31 -1.23
N GLU A 65 -1.79 -23.74 -1.76
CA GLU A 65 -1.34 -23.32 -3.09
C GLU A 65 -2.19 -23.94 -4.20
N ALA A 66 -2.60 -25.19 -4.07
CA ALA A 66 -3.40 -25.88 -5.09
C ALA A 66 -4.81 -25.27 -5.17
N LEU A 67 -5.39 -24.96 -4.01
CA LEU A 67 -6.68 -24.27 -3.94
C LEU A 67 -6.56 -22.85 -4.53
N TYR A 68 -5.51 -22.10 -4.17
CA TYR A 68 -5.27 -20.76 -4.70
C TYR A 68 -5.14 -20.76 -6.24
N MET A 69 -4.40 -21.72 -6.80
CA MET A 69 -4.27 -21.86 -8.25
C MET A 69 -5.61 -22.19 -8.94
N THR A 70 -6.44 -23.04 -8.31
CA THR A 70 -7.80 -23.35 -8.78
C THR A 70 -8.69 -22.12 -8.78
N ASP A 71 -8.61 -21.32 -7.71
CA ASP A 71 -9.34 -20.05 -7.59
C ASP A 71 -8.90 -19.03 -8.63
N ILE A 72 -7.60 -18.94 -8.92
CA ILE A 72 -7.05 -18.08 -10.00
C ILE A 72 -7.60 -18.49 -11.38
N GLU A 73 -7.62 -19.78 -11.72
CA GLU A 73 -8.16 -20.22 -13.01
C GLU A 73 -9.67 -19.94 -13.11
N SER A 74 -10.41 -20.15 -12.05
CA SER A 74 -11.84 -19.79 -11.96
C SER A 74 -12.06 -18.29 -12.15
N LEU A 75 -11.24 -17.47 -11.48
CA LEU A 75 -11.28 -16.02 -11.59
C LEU A 75 -10.97 -15.54 -13.01
N LYS A 76 -9.94 -16.09 -13.65
CA LYS A 76 -9.58 -15.76 -15.05
C LYS A 76 -10.77 -15.95 -15.99
N CYS A 77 -11.49 -17.07 -15.86
CA CYS A 77 -12.70 -17.33 -16.64
C CYS A 77 -13.79 -16.29 -16.42
N ILE A 78 -13.97 -15.82 -15.19
CA ILE A 78 -14.99 -14.83 -14.86
C ILE A 78 -14.62 -13.46 -15.42
N VAL A 79 -13.39 -12.98 -15.15
CA VAL A 79 -12.95 -11.64 -15.57
C VAL A 79 -12.79 -11.51 -17.08
N ALA A 80 -12.43 -12.60 -17.78
CA ALA A 80 -12.34 -12.62 -19.25
C ALA A 80 -13.67 -12.24 -19.91
N ARG A 81 -14.80 -12.70 -19.34
CA ARG A 81 -16.14 -12.40 -19.86
C ARG A 81 -16.57 -10.95 -19.67
N SER A 82 -16.06 -10.28 -18.64
CA SER A 82 -16.41 -8.90 -18.30
C SER A 82 -15.37 -7.89 -18.76
N ASN A 83 -14.30 -8.33 -19.42
CA ASN A 83 -13.17 -7.47 -19.77
C ASN A 83 -12.56 -6.74 -18.57
N GLY A 84 -12.72 -7.33 -17.38
CA GLY A 84 -12.35 -6.76 -16.10
C GLY A 84 -10.97 -7.19 -15.59
N LYS A 85 -10.68 -6.79 -14.38
CA LYS A 85 -9.49 -7.18 -13.61
C LYS A 85 -9.91 -7.47 -12.18
N ALA A 86 -9.39 -8.54 -11.59
CA ALA A 86 -9.42 -8.74 -10.13
C ALA A 86 -8.08 -9.32 -9.70
N VAL A 87 -7.62 -8.95 -8.51
CA VAL A 87 -6.31 -9.34 -7.98
C VAL A 87 -6.54 -10.10 -6.68
N LEU A 88 -6.24 -11.40 -6.69
CA LEU A 88 -6.27 -12.21 -5.48
C LEU A 88 -4.91 -12.17 -4.79
N SER A 89 -4.95 -12.17 -3.46
CA SER A 89 -3.76 -12.33 -2.61
C SER A 89 -3.73 -13.71 -1.99
N ARG A 90 -2.57 -14.13 -1.53
CA ARG A 90 -2.37 -15.29 -0.67
C ARG A 90 -1.50 -14.91 0.52
N ILE A 91 -1.65 -15.64 1.61
CA ILE A 91 -0.78 -15.53 2.77
C ILE A 91 0.24 -16.67 2.72
N ILE A 92 1.49 -16.34 3.01
CA ILE A 92 2.56 -17.31 3.27
C ILE A 92 3.01 -17.06 4.70
N CYS A 93 2.81 -18.05 5.55
CA CYS A 93 3.25 -17.99 6.94
C CYS A 93 4.56 -18.75 7.11
N GLY A 94 5.41 -18.29 8.01
CA GLY A 94 6.66 -18.91 8.36
C GLY A 94 7.13 -18.43 9.71
N GLN A 95 8.12 -19.10 10.28
CA GLN A 95 8.78 -18.67 11.50
C GLN A 95 10.14 -18.08 11.18
N SER A 96 10.49 -17.00 11.85
CA SER A 96 11.78 -16.33 11.68
C SER A 96 12.40 -16.05 13.05
N GLN A 97 13.50 -16.76 13.35
CA GLN A 97 14.27 -16.51 14.57
C GLN A 97 14.84 -15.08 14.61
N ALA A 98 15.15 -14.50 13.44
CA ALA A 98 15.65 -13.13 13.37
C ALA A 98 14.57 -12.12 13.76
N LEU A 99 13.32 -12.29 13.26
CA LEU A 99 12.18 -11.46 13.65
C LEU A 99 11.84 -11.61 15.12
N ALA A 100 11.82 -12.84 15.64
CA ALA A 100 11.57 -13.12 17.06
C ALA A 100 12.62 -12.47 17.97
N LYS A 101 13.88 -12.41 17.52
CA LYS A 101 14.98 -11.84 18.29
C LYS A 101 14.97 -10.31 18.25
N ASP A 102 14.82 -9.71 17.07
CA ASP A 102 14.91 -8.26 16.87
C ASP A 102 14.20 -7.82 15.59
N THR A 103 12.91 -7.60 15.70
CA THR A 103 12.07 -7.13 14.58
C THR A 103 12.53 -5.77 14.02
N VAL A 104 13.05 -4.88 14.89
CA VAL A 104 13.50 -3.55 14.46
C VAL A 104 14.76 -3.67 13.62
N ALA A 105 15.74 -4.48 14.04
CA ALA A 105 16.96 -4.69 13.27
C ALA A 105 16.67 -5.30 11.89
N VAL A 106 15.76 -6.25 11.81
CA VAL A 106 15.33 -6.87 10.54
C VAL A 106 14.65 -5.83 9.64
N ALA A 107 13.75 -5.01 10.20
CA ALA A 107 13.08 -3.96 9.44
C ALA A 107 14.09 -2.92 8.90
N LEU A 108 15.01 -2.47 9.74
CA LEU A 108 16.04 -1.50 9.35
C LEU A 108 16.98 -2.03 8.26
N ASP A 109 17.38 -3.31 8.36
CA ASP A 109 18.19 -3.94 7.34
C ASP A 109 17.44 -4.06 5.99
N TYR A 110 16.18 -4.45 6.04
CA TYR A 110 15.32 -4.46 4.85
C TYR A 110 15.18 -3.07 4.21
N PHE A 111 15.01 -2.03 5.02
CA PHE A 111 14.85 -0.65 4.54
C PHE A 111 16.10 -0.09 3.87
N LYS A 112 17.30 -0.49 4.30
CA LYS A 112 18.57 -0.12 3.64
C LYS A 112 18.61 -0.61 2.19
N ASN A 113 17.98 -1.75 1.89
CA ASN A 113 17.92 -2.33 0.55
C ASN A 113 16.81 -1.71 -0.33
N THR A 114 15.95 -0.86 0.24
CA THR A 114 14.82 -0.21 -0.44
C THR A 114 14.76 1.30 -0.18
N PRO A 115 15.85 2.06 -0.39
CA PRO A 115 15.96 3.46 0.05
C PRO A 115 14.98 4.41 -0.66
N ASN A 116 14.51 4.05 -1.86
CA ASN A 116 13.57 4.85 -2.64
C ASN A 116 12.09 4.56 -2.34
N ASN A 117 11.82 3.61 -1.45
CA ASN A 117 10.47 3.25 -1.05
C ASN A 117 10.03 4.08 0.17
N PHE A 118 8.73 4.12 0.36
CA PHE A 118 8.17 4.48 1.65
C PHE A 118 8.35 3.31 2.60
N ASN A 119 9.17 3.50 3.62
CA ASN A 119 9.54 2.48 4.59
C ASN A 119 8.96 2.81 5.96
N ILE A 120 8.27 1.86 6.58
CA ILE A 120 7.74 2.01 7.93
C ILE A 120 7.67 0.68 8.67
N LEU A 121 8.07 0.71 9.93
CA LEU A 121 7.74 -0.30 10.93
C LEU A 121 6.61 0.25 11.80
N LEU A 122 5.47 -0.41 11.75
CA LEU A 122 4.26 0.00 12.46
C LEU A 122 3.90 -1.07 13.49
N HIS A 123 3.64 -0.63 14.72
CA HIS A 123 3.09 -1.50 15.76
C HIS A 123 1.95 -0.81 16.49
N THR A 124 0.80 -1.46 16.54
CA THR A 124 -0.28 -1.10 17.47
C THR A 124 -0.88 -2.36 18.07
N PRO A 125 -1.49 -2.28 19.27
CA PRO A 125 -2.19 -3.44 19.84
C PRO A 125 -3.24 -4.02 18.90
N GLU A 126 -3.90 -3.17 18.13
CA GLU A 126 -5.01 -3.54 17.25
C GLU A 126 -4.55 -4.15 15.93
N THR A 127 -3.43 -3.68 15.37
CA THR A 127 -2.93 -4.13 14.06
C THR A 127 -1.82 -5.14 14.16
N GLY A 128 -1.19 -5.33 15.33
CA GLY A 128 0.07 -6.08 15.44
C GLY A 128 1.24 -5.31 14.83
N THR A 129 2.29 -6.01 14.46
CA THR A 129 3.53 -5.44 13.91
C THR A 129 3.59 -5.63 12.41
N TRP A 130 3.73 -4.54 11.67
CA TRP A 130 3.85 -4.50 10.22
C TRP A 130 5.18 -3.89 9.79
N ILE A 131 5.90 -4.59 8.94
CA ILE A 131 7.06 -4.09 8.22
C ILE A 131 6.59 -3.80 6.80
N VAL A 132 6.69 -2.54 6.35
CA VAL A 132 6.19 -2.12 5.03
C VAL A 132 7.28 -1.39 4.28
N SER A 133 7.50 -1.75 3.01
CA SER A 133 8.41 -1.07 2.10
C SER A 133 7.76 -0.95 0.73
N THR A 134 7.03 0.13 0.50
CA THR A 134 6.20 0.30 -0.69
C THR A 134 6.71 1.39 -1.64
N PRO A 135 6.79 1.12 -2.96
CA PRO A 135 7.08 2.13 -3.96
C PRO A 135 5.83 2.91 -4.40
N GLU A 136 4.61 2.46 -4.00
CA GLU A 136 3.36 2.97 -4.54
C GLU A 136 2.76 4.06 -3.67
N ARG A 137 2.73 5.29 -4.22
CA ARG A 137 2.06 6.44 -3.61
C ARG A 137 0.62 6.49 -4.06
N LEU A 138 -0.31 6.41 -3.10
CA LEU A 138 -1.73 6.54 -3.37
C LEU A 138 -2.11 7.99 -3.67
N LEU A 139 -1.61 8.95 -2.87
CA LEU A 139 -1.90 10.37 -3.02
C LEU A 139 -0.84 11.22 -2.30
N ASP A 140 -0.46 12.33 -2.91
CA ASP A 140 0.31 13.41 -2.29
C ASP A 140 -0.45 14.71 -2.54
N MET A 141 -0.68 15.50 -1.50
CA MET A 141 -1.36 16.79 -1.60
C MET A 141 -0.57 17.88 -0.88
N LYS A 142 -0.37 19.00 -1.56
CA LYS A 142 0.09 20.25 -0.95
C LYS A 142 -1.11 21.01 -0.44
N LEU A 143 -1.23 21.14 0.89
CA LEU A 143 -2.44 21.68 1.54
C LEU A 143 -2.63 23.18 1.29
N ASP A 144 -1.54 23.91 1.04
CA ASP A 144 -1.57 25.35 0.75
C ASP A 144 -2.08 25.70 -0.64
N SER A 145 -1.76 24.85 -1.62
CA SER A 145 -2.05 25.12 -3.04
C SER A 145 -3.07 24.18 -3.67
N GLY A 146 -3.52 23.17 -2.93
CA GLY A 146 -4.40 22.15 -3.47
C GLY A 146 -3.81 21.30 -4.59
N ARG A 147 -2.48 21.39 -4.82
CA ARG A 147 -1.81 20.54 -5.82
C ARG A 147 -1.78 19.11 -5.33
N ILE A 148 -2.17 18.19 -6.20
CA ILE A 148 -2.15 16.77 -5.95
C ILE A 148 -1.25 16.04 -6.93
N SER A 149 -0.67 14.93 -6.48
CA SER A 149 -0.09 13.92 -7.35
C SER A 149 -0.44 12.52 -6.87
N THR A 150 -0.67 11.63 -7.81
CA THR A 150 -0.86 10.19 -7.59
C THR A 150 -0.13 9.42 -8.69
N MET A 151 -0.13 8.10 -8.60
CA MET A 151 0.47 7.26 -9.61
C MET A 151 -0.35 6.00 -9.84
N ALA A 152 -0.37 5.54 -11.09
CA ALA A 152 -0.79 4.21 -11.47
C ALA A 152 0.47 3.36 -11.63
N LEU A 153 0.62 2.31 -10.85
CA LEU A 153 1.76 1.40 -10.90
C LEU A 153 1.24 -0.01 -11.15
N ALA A 154 1.32 -0.45 -12.42
CA ALA A 154 0.90 -1.79 -12.83
C ALA A 154 1.72 -2.24 -14.05
N GLY A 155 1.48 -3.48 -14.52
CA GLY A 155 2.39 -4.07 -15.48
C GLY A 155 3.77 -4.29 -14.89
N THR A 156 4.24 -5.53 -14.90
CA THR A 156 5.50 -5.91 -14.24
C THR A 156 6.26 -6.89 -15.10
N MET A 157 7.56 -6.66 -15.20
CA MET A 157 8.50 -7.59 -15.84
C MET A 157 9.79 -7.67 -15.04
N PRO A 158 10.58 -8.74 -15.15
CA PRO A 158 11.95 -8.74 -14.66
C PRO A 158 12.72 -7.54 -15.24
N THR A 159 13.56 -6.89 -14.46
CA THR A 159 14.35 -5.76 -14.94
C THR A 159 15.32 -6.25 -16.04
N PRO A 160 15.21 -5.74 -17.28
CA PRO A 160 16.10 -6.17 -18.37
C PRO A 160 17.54 -5.72 -18.10
N ALA A 161 18.50 -6.58 -18.38
CA ALA A 161 19.93 -6.29 -18.18
C ALA A 161 20.43 -5.12 -19.06
N ASP A 162 19.83 -4.92 -20.22
CA ASP A 162 20.12 -3.84 -21.17
C ASP A 162 19.31 -2.57 -20.92
N GLY A 163 18.41 -2.57 -19.91
CA GLY A 163 17.52 -1.47 -19.57
C GLY A 163 16.38 -1.23 -20.56
N LEU A 164 16.25 -2.03 -21.61
CA LEU A 164 15.22 -1.87 -22.65
C LEU A 164 13.95 -2.66 -22.30
N CYS A 165 12.91 -1.98 -21.87
CA CYS A 165 11.64 -2.62 -21.53
C CYS A 165 10.78 -2.82 -22.78
N GLN A 166 10.49 -4.07 -23.10
CA GLN A 166 9.55 -4.46 -24.14
C GLN A 166 8.28 -5.01 -23.53
N TRP A 167 7.25 -4.17 -23.46
CA TRP A 167 6.00 -4.52 -22.82
C TRP A 167 5.07 -5.30 -23.76
N ASP A 168 4.52 -6.39 -23.26
CA ASP A 168 3.46 -7.12 -23.94
C ASP A 168 2.11 -6.39 -23.81
N ILE A 169 1.16 -6.80 -24.67
CA ILE A 169 -0.19 -6.21 -24.72
C ILE A 169 -0.93 -6.37 -23.39
N LYS A 170 -0.71 -7.48 -22.68
CA LYS A 170 -1.34 -7.73 -21.37
C LYS A 170 -0.91 -6.69 -20.34
N ASN A 171 0.41 -6.44 -20.21
CA ASN A 171 0.94 -5.48 -19.26
C ASN A 171 0.54 -4.03 -19.60
N ILE A 172 0.56 -3.67 -20.91
CA ILE A 172 0.07 -2.35 -21.36
C ILE A 172 -1.41 -2.16 -21.01
N ARG A 173 -2.24 -3.17 -21.24
CA ARG A 173 -3.67 -3.11 -20.93
C ARG A 173 -3.92 -3.06 -19.42
N GLU A 174 -3.17 -3.82 -18.65
CA GLU A 174 -3.26 -3.79 -17.19
C GLU A 174 -2.96 -2.40 -16.65
N GLN A 175 -1.90 -1.76 -17.16
CA GLN A 175 -1.55 -0.39 -16.80
C GLN A 175 -2.65 0.62 -17.21
N ALA A 176 -3.19 0.49 -18.42
CA ALA A 176 -4.27 1.37 -18.90
C ALA A 176 -5.51 1.30 -18.00
N ILE A 177 -5.95 0.11 -17.59
CA ILE A 177 -7.08 -0.05 -16.65
C ILE A 177 -6.84 0.75 -15.36
N VAL A 178 -5.63 0.71 -14.80
CA VAL A 178 -5.32 1.39 -13.56
C VAL A 178 -5.27 2.90 -13.76
N SER A 179 -4.54 3.38 -14.77
CA SER A 179 -4.41 4.82 -15.04
C SER A 179 -5.72 5.48 -15.40
N ASP A 180 -6.51 4.85 -16.26
CA ASP A 180 -7.79 5.39 -16.73
C ASP A 180 -8.82 5.46 -15.59
N GLU A 181 -8.85 4.43 -14.73
CA GLU A 181 -9.73 4.44 -13.57
C GLU A 181 -9.36 5.55 -12.58
N ILE A 182 -8.07 5.73 -12.28
CA ILE A 182 -7.61 6.82 -11.41
C ILE A 182 -8.02 8.17 -12.00
N ILE A 183 -7.74 8.42 -13.28
CA ILE A 183 -8.11 9.67 -13.95
C ILE A 183 -9.63 9.87 -13.94
N ARG A 184 -10.40 8.81 -14.16
CA ARG A 184 -11.86 8.85 -14.12
C ARG A 184 -12.37 9.24 -12.72
N GLN A 185 -11.77 8.71 -11.66
CA GLN A 185 -12.15 9.07 -10.28
C GLN A 185 -11.77 10.51 -9.95
N LEU A 186 -10.59 10.97 -10.35
CA LEU A 186 -10.17 12.36 -10.18
C LEU A 186 -11.11 13.35 -10.89
N ASN A 187 -11.54 13.03 -12.13
CA ASN A 187 -12.52 13.83 -12.85
C ASN A 187 -13.88 13.89 -12.12
N LYS A 188 -14.34 12.75 -11.58
CA LYS A 188 -15.58 12.71 -10.77
C LYS A 188 -15.49 13.55 -9.50
N ALA A 189 -14.31 13.64 -8.91
CA ALA A 189 -14.04 14.49 -7.75
C ALA A 189 -13.74 15.95 -8.12
N HIS A 190 -13.99 16.33 -9.37
CA HIS A 190 -13.79 17.68 -9.88
C HIS A 190 -12.35 18.21 -9.74
N VAL A 191 -11.37 17.31 -9.76
CA VAL A 191 -9.96 17.70 -9.85
C VAL A 191 -9.70 18.34 -11.19
N GLN A 192 -9.06 19.50 -11.17
CA GLN A 192 -8.78 20.32 -12.36
C GLN A 192 -7.33 20.16 -12.83
N ASN A 193 -7.07 20.60 -14.06
CA ASN A 193 -5.72 20.62 -14.65
C ASN A 193 -5.02 19.26 -14.62
N ILE A 194 -5.76 18.17 -14.83
CA ILE A 194 -5.21 16.82 -14.82
C ILE A 194 -4.20 16.67 -15.96
N ARG A 195 -2.98 16.27 -15.60
CA ARG A 195 -1.88 15.95 -16.52
C ARG A 195 -1.27 14.63 -16.11
N ASN A 196 -0.76 13.89 -17.08
CA ASN A 196 -0.07 12.63 -16.80
C ASN A 196 1.10 12.41 -17.76
N TYR A 197 2.03 11.57 -17.34
CA TYR A 197 3.05 10.97 -18.21
C TYR A 197 3.40 9.57 -17.73
N THR A 198 3.80 8.72 -18.65
CA THR A 198 4.14 7.32 -18.36
C THR A 198 5.63 7.08 -18.55
N CYS A 199 6.23 6.32 -17.63
CA CYS A 199 7.63 5.93 -17.66
C CYS A 199 7.81 4.52 -17.09
N ASN A 200 9.02 3.97 -17.23
CA ASN A 200 9.40 2.73 -16.59
C ASN A 200 10.05 3.04 -15.23
N VAL A 201 9.66 2.30 -14.19
CA VAL A 201 10.21 2.45 -12.84
C VAL A 201 10.76 1.10 -12.38
N ALA A 202 12.08 1.04 -12.19
CA ALA A 202 12.73 -0.13 -11.61
C ALA A 202 12.54 -0.14 -10.09
N SER A 203 12.26 -1.31 -9.54
CA SER A 203 12.06 -1.52 -8.11
C SER A 203 12.61 -2.90 -7.70
N GLY A 204 13.87 -2.94 -7.33
CA GLY A 204 14.61 -4.18 -7.10
C GLY A 204 14.82 -4.97 -8.39
N ALA A 205 14.47 -6.25 -8.38
CA ALA A 205 14.64 -7.16 -9.51
C ALA A 205 13.56 -7.00 -10.61
N VAL A 206 12.60 -6.09 -10.43
CA VAL A 206 11.48 -5.90 -11.38
C VAL A 206 11.37 -4.45 -11.83
N THR A 207 10.81 -4.28 -13.02
CA THR A 207 10.44 -2.98 -13.59
C THR A 207 8.93 -2.94 -13.80
N HIS A 208 8.34 -1.79 -13.50
CA HIS A 208 6.92 -1.53 -13.65
C HIS A 208 6.66 -0.43 -14.68
N ILE A 209 5.49 -0.46 -15.31
CA ILE A 209 4.95 0.70 -16.01
C ILE A 209 4.35 1.62 -14.94
N CYS A 210 4.75 2.89 -14.94
CA CYS A 210 4.26 3.88 -14.01
C CYS A 210 3.69 5.09 -14.76
N THR A 211 2.43 5.43 -14.48
CA THR A 211 1.83 6.68 -14.97
C THR A 211 1.71 7.65 -13.80
N HIS A 212 2.50 8.71 -13.82
CA HIS A 212 2.38 9.82 -12.88
C HIS A 212 1.22 10.72 -13.28
N ILE A 213 0.36 11.06 -12.33
CA ILE A 213 -0.86 11.86 -12.56
C ILE A 213 -0.85 13.03 -11.58
N TYR A 214 -1.09 14.22 -12.09
CA TYR A 214 -1.10 15.48 -11.35
C TYR A 214 -2.41 16.21 -11.56
N GLY A 215 -2.78 17.06 -10.61
CA GLY A 215 -3.96 17.91 -10.72
C GLY A 215 -4.01 18.96 -9.63
N THR A 216 -5.09 19.71 -9.58
CA THR A 216 -5.37 20.70 -8.54
C THR A 216 -6.79 20.57 -8.03
N THR A 217 -7.00 20.83 -6.75
CA THR A 217 -8.31 20.89 -6.12
C THR A 217 -8.45 22.14 -5.27
N ALA A 218 -9.65 22.71 -5.23
CA ALA A 218 -9.97 23.85 -4.38
C ALA A 218 -10.63 23.43 -3.05
N SER A 219 -11.03 22.15 -2.91
CA SER A 219 -11.70 21.67 -1.69
C SER A 219 -10.72 21.48 -0.54
N PRO A 220 -10.96 22.07 0.63
CA PRO A 220 -10.11 21.87 1.81
C PRO A 220 -10.17 20.44 2.36
N ASN A 221 -11.23 19.70 2.07
CA ASN A 221 -11.42 18.31 2.50
C ASN A 221 -11.04 17.28 1.43
N ALA A 222 -10.59 17.74 0.27
CA ALA A 222 -10.35 16.88 -0.89
C ALA A 222 -9.41 15.70 -0.59
N TYR A 223 -8.43 15.88 0.29
CA TYR A 223 -7.47 14.81 0.59
C TYR A 223 -8.16 13.52 1.03
N ARG A 224 -9.05 13.60 2.02
CA ARG A 224 -9.75 12.44 2.57
C ARG A 224 -10.74 11.84 1.59
N GLU A 225 -11.49 12.71 0.90
CA GLU A 225 -12.44 12.30 -0.15
C GLU A 225 -11.72 11.58 -1.29
N LEU A 226 -10.55 12.10 -1.72
CA LEU A 226 -9.73 11.48 -2.76
C LEU A 226 -9.17 10.13 -2.30
N LEU A 227 -8.75 9.97 -1.05
CA LEU A 227 -8.33 8.68 -0.52
C LEU A 227 -9.44 7.64 -0.60
N ASP A 228 -10.66 8.00 -0.21
CA ASP A 228 -11.81 7.07 -0.20
C ASP A 228 -12.23 6.64 -1.61
N ILE A 229 -12.10 7.52 -2.60
CA ILE A 229 -12.42 7.18 -3.99
C ILE A 229 -11.28 6.45 -4.72
N LEU A 230 -10.02 6.71 -4.36
CA LEU A 230 -8.87 6.08 -4.98
C LEU A 230 -8.54 4.71 -4.38
N SER A 231 -8.83 4.48 -3.10
CA SER A 231 -8.54 3.21 -2.43
C SER A 231 -9.75 2.26 -2.42
N PRO A 232 -9.53 0.94 -2.64
CA PRO A 232 -8.32 0.34 -3.15
C PRO A 232 -8.11 0.64 -4.64
N THR A 233 -6.83 0.80 -5.04
CA THR A 233 -6.50 1.00 -6.46
C THR A 233 -6.84 -0.23 -7.29
N PRO A 234 -7.12 -0.10 -8.60
CA PRO A 234 -7.32 -1.26 -9.46
C PRO A 234 -6.06 -2.14 -9.57
N ALA A 235 -4.88 -1.63 -9.19
CA ALA A 235 -3.65 -2.41 -9.13
C ALA A 235 -3.74 -3.56 -8.11
N LEU A 236 -4.44 -3.34 -6.99
CA LEU A 236 -4.60 -4.32 -5.90
C LEU A 236 -6.03 -4.85 -5.73
N GLY A 237 -7.02 -4.07 -6.08
CA GLY A 237 -8.43 -4.48 -6.04
C GLY A 237 -8.87 -5.11 -7.37
N GLY A 238 -8.90 -4.29 -8.39
CA GLY A 238 -9.35 -4.66 -9.73
C GLY A 238 -10.39 -3.67 -10.29
N TRP A 239 -10.94 -4.03 -11.45
CA TRP A 239 -11.90 -3.20 -12.18
C TRP A 239 -12.93 -4.09 -12.92
N PRO A 240 -14.21 -3.72 -12.96
CA PRO A 240 -14.86 -2.64 -12.19
C PRO A 240 -14.79 -2.89 -10.69
N ARG A 241 -14.56 -1.83 -9.90
CA ARG A 241 -14.25 -1.92 -8.46
C ARG A 241 -15.22 -2.79 -7.67
N HIS A 242 -16.53 -2.55 -7.81
CA HIS A 242 -17.53 -3.31 -7.05
C HIS A 242 -17.47 -4.81 -7.35
N THR A 243 -17.43 -5.18 -8.63
CA THR A 243 -17.34 -6.59 -9.08
C THR A 243 -16.06 -7.24 -8.58
N ALA A 244 -14.93 -6.54 -8.71
CA ALA A 244 -13.63 -7.04 -8.27
C ALA A 244 -13.62 -7.31 -6.76
N LEU A 245 -14.16 -6.40 -5.94
CA LEU A 245 -14.25 -6.58 -4.48
C LEU A 245 -15.20 -7.73 -4.09
N GLN A 246 -16.27 -7.96 -4.83
CA GLN A 246 -17.13 -9.13 -4.61
C GLN A 246 -16.39 -10.44 -4.91
N LEU A 247 -15.61 -10.46 -6.00
CA LEU A 247 -14.81 -11.64 -6.36
C LEU A 247 -13.71 -11.91 -5.34
N ILE A 248 -13.01 -10.87 -4.89
CA ILE A 248 -12.01 -10.99 -3.81
C ILE A 248 -12.65 -11.61 -2.56
N ARG A 249 -13.79 -11.07 -2.08
CA ARG A 249 -14.47 -11.61 -0.92
C ARG A 249 -14.96 -13.06 -1.10
N LYS A 250 -15.27 -13.46 -2.33
CA LYS A 250 -15.70 -14.82 -2.65
C LYS A 250 -14.55 -15.82 -2.60
N PHE A 251 -13.41 -15.46 -3.14
CA PHE A 251 -12.28 -16.37 -3.34
C PHE A 251 -11.25 -16.31 -2.21
N GLU A 252 -10.94 -15.14 -1.65
CA GLU A 252 -10.02 -15.05 -0.52
C GLU A 252 -10.66 -15.54 0.78
N LYS A 253 -9.98 -16.44 1.46
CA LYS A 253 -10.43 -17.03 2.73
C LYS A 253 -9.79 -16.37 3.95
N HIS A 254 -8.92 -15.38 3.73
CA HIS A 254 -8.22 -14.63 4.77
C HIS A 254 -8.52 -13.12 4.67
N PRO A 255 -8.50 -12.40 5.79
CA PRO A 255 -8.59 -10.95 5.77
C PRO A 255 -7.26 -10.36 5.30
N ARG A 256 -7.32 -9.35 4.45
CA ARG A 256 -6.10 -8.63 4.02
C ARG A 256 -5.54 -7.70 5.10
N GLN A 257 -6.37 -7.27 6.03
CA GLN A 257 -6.02 -6.28 7.04
C GLN A 257 -5.40 -5.03 6.38
N LEU A 258 -4.21 -4.59 6.80
CA LEU A 258 -3.53 -3.44 6.20
C LEU A 258 -3.02 -3.71 4.77
N TYR A 259 -2.80 -4.96 4.37
CA TYR A 259 -2.33 -5.26 3.01
C TYR A 259 -3.32 -4.79 1.95
N GLY A 260 -2.86 -3.96 1.03
CA GLY A 260 -3.70 -3.34 -0.01
C GLY A 260 -4.58 -2.19 0.48
N GLY A 261 -4.54 -1.86 1.77
CA GLY A 261 -4.98 -0.59 2.33
C GLY A 261 -3.90 0.48 2.14
N TYR A 262 -3.84 1.46 3.03
CA TYR A 262 -2.83 2.51 2.93
C TYR A 262 -2.45 3.10 4.28
N ILE A 263 -1.29 3.75 4.31
CA ILE A 263 -0.81 4.55 5.43
C ILE A 263 -0.77 6.01 4.98
N SER A 264 -1.50 6.86 5.69
CA SER A 264 -1.58 8.30 5.46
C SER A 264 -0.78 9.07 6.50
N ILE A 265 -0.10 10.11 6.06
CA ILE A 265 0.69 10.99 6.89
C ILE A 265 0.35 12.42 6.56
N GLU A 266 0.07 13.18 7.59
CA GLU A 266 -0.36 14.57 7.48
C GLU A 266 0.55 15.46 8.34
N ASP A 267 1.07 16.52 7.75
CA ASP A 267 1.70 17.65 8.45
C ASP A 267 0.98 18.96 8.12
N ASP A 268 1.53 20.11 8.49
CA ASP A 268 0.89 21.42 8.28
C ASP A 268 0.78 21.84 6.83
N LYS A 269 1.62 21.28 5.96
CA LYS A 269 1.78 21.70 4.55
C LYS A 269 1.45 20.62 3.57
N THR A 270 1.59 19.36 4.01
CA THR A 270 1.49 18.20 3.12
C THR A 270 0.68 17.09 3.73
N ALA A 271 -0.05 16.37 2.90
CA ALA A 271 -0.69 15.13 3.25
C ALA A 271 -0.32 14.08 2.19
N GLN A 272 0.19 12.92 2.63
CA GLN A 272 0.69 11.86 1.77
C GLN A 272 0.11 10.53 2.20
N ALA A 273 -0.27 9.69 1.24
CA ALA A 273 -0.70 8.32 1.50
C ALA A 273 0.05 7.35 0.59
N PHE A 274 0.38 6.19 1.15
CA PHE A 274 1.12 5.13 0.49
C PHE A 274 0.36 3.81 0.60
N VAL A 275 0.24 3.09 -0.50
CA VAL A 275 -0.44 1.80 -0.52
C VAL A 275 0.38 0.79 0.29
N THR A 276 -0.26 0.05 1.17
CA THR A 276 0.43 -0.97 1.99
C THR A 276 0.66 -2.22 1.17
N LEU A 277 1.86 -2.34 0.62
CA LEU A 277 2.34 -3.54 -0.07
C LEU A 277 3.82 -3.79 0.20
N ARG A 278 4.32 -4.93 -0.27
CA ARG A 278 5.65 -5.42 0.08
C ARG A 278 5.83 -5.37 1.60
N CYS A 279 4.92 -6.01 2.29
CA CYS A 279 4.83 -5.96 3.73
C CYS A 279 4.82 -7.35 4.34
N ALA A 280 5.26 -7.42 5.58
CA ALA A 280 5.13 -8.57 6.46
C ALA A 280 4.34 -8.16 7.70
N HIS A 281 3.50 -9.08 8.18
CA HIS A 281 2.78 -8.96 9.44
C HIS A 281 3.31 -10.00 10.41
N THR A 282 3.76 -9.59 11.56
CA THR A 282 4.37 -10.50 12.55
C THR A 282 3.85 -10.24 13.96
N ASP A 283 3.88 -11.27 14.78
CA ASP A 283 3.78 -11.17 16.23
C ASP A 283 5.20 -11.08 16.85
N ASN A 284 5.24 -11.01 18.18
CA ASN A 284 6.51 -10.95 18.89
C ASN A 284 7.23 -12.31 18.97
N GLN A 285 6.69 -13.36 18.34
CA GLN A 285 7.28 -14.69 18.29
C GLN A 285 7.98 -14.97 16.94
N GLY A 286 7.83 -14.09 15.96
CA GLY A 286 8.51 -14.12 14.66
C GLY A 286 7.76 -14.89 13.60
#